data_426ad894acaf96df027f2993dd1dec1f
#
_entry.id   426ad894acaf96df027f2993dd1dec1f
#
_cell.length_a   1.000
_cell.length_b   1.000
_cell.length_c   1.000
_cell.angle_alpha   90.00
_cell.angle_beta   90.00
_cell.angle_gamma   90.00
#
_symmetry.space_group_name_H-M   'P 1'
#
loop_
_entity.id
_entity.type
_entity.pdbx_description
1 polymer ?
#
loop_
_entity_poly.entity_id
_entity_poly.type
_entity_poly.pdbx_seq_one_letter_code
_entity_poly.pdbx_strand_id
1 'polypeptide(L)'
;MAQKLFLGIDIGTYETKGVLVDNAGNIISQAAKKHEMIVPQSGWAEHRPMEDWWGDFTYVSKKLIEQSKCNPKHILAVSASTIGPCMLPLDKNGEPLMNAVLYGVDTRAHKEIDLLNSSIGEEKIMQFNGNVLTSQQVGPKILWLKNNRPEIYSKTNKIVNGTGFINFKLTGRYTTDHFSAAFVSPLYDINKQ
;
A
#
# COMPACT_ATOMS: atom_id res chain seq x y z
N MET A 1 9.66 29.67 21.33
CA MET A 1 9.24 28.23 21.40
C MET A 1 9.79 27.52 20.18
N ALA A 2 10.25 26.28 20.30
CA ALA A 2 10.70 25.50 19.12
C ALA A 2 9.52 25.25 18.18
N GLN A 3 9.75 25.39 16.89
CA GLN A 3 8.74 25.15 15.86
C GLN A 3 8.34 23.68 15.89
N LYS A 4 7.03 23.38 15.95
CA LYS A 4 6.48 22.03 15.88
C LYS A 4 6.11 21.74 14.43
N LEU A 5 6.64 20.65 13.85
CA LEU A 5 6.47 20.29 12.46
C LEU A 5 5.85 18.90 12.31
N PHE A 6 5.15 18.70 11.20
CA PHE A 6 4.48 17.44 10.84
C PHE A 6 4.79 17.15 9.36
N LEU A 7 5.16 15.92 9.07
CA LEU A 7 5.53 15.46 7.74
C LEU A 7 4.45 14.54 7.20
N GLY A 8 3.89 14.89 6.04
CA GLY A 8 2.91 14.08 5.31
C GLY A 8 3.47 13.63 3.97
N ILE A 9 3.36 12.35 3.65
CA ILE A 9 3.78 11.77 2.37
C ILE A 9 2.60 11.03 1.76
N ASP A 10 2.38 11.24 0.45
CA ASP A 10 1.40 10.50 -0.36
C ASP A 10 2.11 9.82 -1.52
N ILE A 11 2.03 8.48 -1.56
CA ILE A 11 2.62 7.65 -2.61
C ILE A 11 1.52 7.28 -3.59
N GLY A 12 1.46 7.99 -4.72
CA GLY A 12 0.48 7.77 -5.78
C GLY A 12 0.92 6.73 -6.80
N THR A 13 0.18 6.63 -7.91
CA THR A 13 0.46 5.67 -9.00
C THR A 13 1.68 6.06 -9.83
N TYR A 14 1.94 7.37 -9.98
CA TYR A 14 3.00 7.90 -10.85
C TYR A 14 3.91 8.92 -10.17
N GLU A 15 3.61 9.27 -8.93
CA GLU A 15 4.34 10.29 -8.22
C GLU A 15 4.15 10.14 -6.71
N THR A 16 5.24 10.28 -5.97
CA THR A 16 5.21 10.48 -4.52
C THR A 16 5.30 11.96 -4.21
N LYS A 17 4.38 12.47 -3.39
CA LYS A 17 4.32 13.87 -2.95
C LYS A 17 4.49 13.96 -1.45
N GLY A 18 5.03 15.08 -0.98
CA GLY A 18 5.16 15.31 0.44
C GLY A 18 5.07 16.78 0.80
N VAL A 19 4.65 17.00 2.03
CA VAL A 19 4.59 18.34 2.65
C VAL A 19 5.16 18.29 4.05
N LEU A 20 5.82 19.37 4.44
CA LEU A 20 6.17 19.67 5.82
C LEU A 20 5.32 20.86 6.25
N VAL A 21 4.55 20.71 7.32
CA VAL A 21 3.64 21.75 7.81
C VAL A 21 3.97 22.09 9.27
N ASP A 22 3.59 23.31 9.68
CA ASP A 22 3.64 23.70 11.09
C ASP A 22 2.34 23.35 11.83
N ASN A 23 2.28 23.66 13.11
CA ASN A 23 1.11 23.40 13.96
C ASN A 23 -0.10 24.32 13.67
N ALA A 24 0.05 25.33 12.82
CA ALA A 24 -1.03 26.16 12.32
C ALA A 24 -1.54 25.70 10.94
N GLY A 25 -0.93 24.65 10.35
CA GLY A 25 -1.28 24.14 9.03
C GLY A 25 -0.59 24.88 7.88
N ASN A 26 0.35 25.77 8.14
CA ASN A 26 1.09 26.45 7.08
C ASN A 26 2.09 25.49 6.46
N ILE A 27 2.15 25.47 5.11
CA ILE A 27 3.13 24.67 4.37
C ILE A 27 4.50 25.34 4.47
N ILE A 28 5.46 24.65 5.07
CA ILE A 28 6.85 25.08 5.21
C ILE A 28 7.70 24.67 4.02
N SER A 29 7.48 23.45 3.51
CA SER A 29 8.10 22.97 2.27
C SER A 29 7.24 21.91 1.62
N GLN A 30 7.43 21.74 0.30
CA GLN A 30 6.78 20.69 -0.48
C GLN A 30 7.76 20.10 -1.48
N ALA A 31 7.65 18.82 -1.73
CA ALA A 31 8.50 18.10 -2.68
C ALA A 31 7.72 16.96 -3.33
N ALA A 32 8.17 16.56 -4.52
CA ALA A 32 7.61 15.43 -5.23
C ALA A 32 8.73 14.65 -5.95
N LYS A 33 8.44 13.38 -6.23
CA LYS A 33 9.28 12.50 -7.04
C LYS A 33 8.41 11.64 -7.93
N LYS A 34 8.63 11.73 -9.24
CA LYS A 34 7.96 10.88 -10.22
C LYS A 34 8.54 9.47 -10.22
N HIS A 35 7.69 8.51 -10.47
CA HIS A 35 8.03 7.12 -10.75
C HIS A 35 7.06 6.56 -11.80
N GLU A 36 7.31 5.35 -12.25
CA GLU A 36 6.52 4.72 -13.31
C GLU A 36 5.83 3.45 -12.79
N MET A 37 4.59 3.27 -13.21
CA MET A 37 3.92 1.99 -13.08
C MET A 37 4.54 1.00 -14.07
N ILE A 38 4.95 -0.17 -13.57
CA ILE A 38 5.49 -1.24 -14.40
C ILE A 38 4.33 -2.05 -14.96
N VAL A 39 4.36 -2.30 -16.26
CA VAL A 39 3.39 -3.16 -16.97
C VAL A 39 4.17 -4.34 -17.57
N PRO A 40 4.41 -5.43 -16.81
CA PRO A 40 5.20 -6.57 -17.29
C PRO A 40 4.55 -7.29 -18.48
N GLN A 41 3.22 -7.29 -18.52
CA GLN A 41 2.39 -7.79 -19.62
C GLN A 41 1.01 -7.15 -19.59
N SER A 42 0.24 -7.30 -20.65
CA SER A 42 -1.12 -6.74 -20.74
C SER A 42 -1.99 -7.16 -19.54
N GLY A 43 -2.64 -6.20 -18.91
CA GLY A 43 -3.50 -6.40 -17.74
C GLY A 43 -2.76 -6.55 -16.41
N TRP A 44 -1.43 -6.44 -16.38
CA TRP A 44 -0.64 -6.43 -15.16
C TRP A 44 -0.17 -5.02 -14.84
N ALA A 45 -0.15 -4.68 -13.55
CA ALA A 45 0.31 -3.39 -13.06
C ALA A 45 1.04 -3.56 -11.73
N GLU A 46 2.28 -3.09 -11.67
CA GLU A 46 3.17 -3.32 -10.54
C GLU A 46 3.95 -2.06 -10.14
N HIS A 47 4.35 -2.01 -8.87
CA HIS A 47 5.39 -1.11 -8.36
C HIS A 47 6.52 -1.89 -7.70
N ARG A 48 7.72 -1.31 -7.71
CA ARG A 48 8.88 -1.80 -6.96
C ARG A 48 8.81 -1.23 -5.53
N PRO A 49 8.47 -2.03 -4.52
CA PRO A 49 8.19 -1.49 -3.19
C PRO A 49 9.40 -0.82 -2.53
N MET A 50 10.62 -1.30 -2.82
CA MET A 50 11.82 -0.71 -2.26
C MET A 50 12.25 0.58 -2.96
N GLU A 51 12.02 0.70 -4.26
CA GLU A 51 12.38 1.88 -5.05
C GLU A 51 11.26 2.92 -5.05
N ASP A 52 10.05 2.50 -5.50
CA ASP A 52 8.93 3.42 -5.78
C ASP A 52 8.18 3.82 -4.50
N TRP A 53 8.20 2.98 -3.44
CA TRP A 53 7.54 3.31 -2.18
C TRP A 53 8.53 3.79 -1.12
N TRP A 54 9.42 2.90 -0.63
CA TRP A 54 10.36 3.26 0.43
C TRP A 54 11.44 4.23 -0.04
N GLY A 55 11.98 4.03 -1.25
CA GLY A 55 12.97 4.90 -1.87
C GLY A 55 12.43 6.31 -2.08
N ASP A 56 11.20 6.42 -2.62
CA ASP A 56 10.55 7.70 -2.86
C ASP A 56 10.17 8.40 -1.54
N PHE A 57 9.60 7.63 -0.58
CA PHE A 57 9.33 8.15 0.76
C PHE A 57 10.56 8.79 1.38
N THR A 58 11.70 8.09 1.36
CA THR A 58 12.95 8.60 1.93
C THR A 58 13.51 9.79 1.15
N TYR A 59 13.43 9.77 -0.18
CA TYR A 59 13.88 10.87 -1.03
C TYR A 59 13.07 12.15 -0.76
N VAL A 60 11.73 12.05 -0.80
CA VAL A 60 10.85 13.20 -0.59
C VAL A 60 11.01 13.76 0.82
N SER A 61 11.09 12.89 1.84
CA SER A 61 11.34 13.32 3.23
C SER A 61 12.66 14.10 3.38
N LYS A 62 13.75 13.62 2.79
CA LYS A 62 15.04 14.32 2.80
C LYS A 62 14.94 15.67 2.10
N LYS A 63 14.28 15.74 0.93
CA LYS A 63 14.09 17.01 0.20
C LYS A 63 13.30 18.04 0.99
N LEU A 64 12.26 17.64 1.69
CA LEU A 64 11.47 18.52 2.55
C LEU A 64 12.32 19.13 3.68
N ILE A 65 13.17 18.32 4.33
CA ILE A 65 14.07 18.75 5.39
C ILE A 65 15.15 19.70 4.84
N GLU A 66 15.76 19.35 3.71
CA GLU A 66 16.78 20.18 3.05
C GLU A 66 16.24 21.57 2.66
N GLN A 67 15.07 21.60 2.02
CA GLN A 67 14.45 22.85 1.56
C GLN A 67 14.00 23.76 2.71
N SER A 68 13.42 23.16 3.75
CA SER A 68 12.96 23.90 4.92
C SER A 68 14.10 24.37 5.83
N LYS A 69 15.28 23.78 5.72
CA LYS A 69 16.41 23.97 6.63
C LYS A 69 16.05 23.76 8.12
N CYS A 70 14.97 23.01 8.36
CA CYS A 70 14.51 22.75 9.73
C CYS A 70 15.43 21.77 10.45
N ASN A 71 15.42 21.83 11.78
CA ASN A 71 15.98 20.76 12.58
C ASN A 71 15.02 19.55 12.57
N PRO A 72 15.44 18.35 12.07
CA PRO A 72 14.57 17.18 12.02
C PRO A 72 13.98 16.78 13.37
N LYS A 73 14.62 17.12 14.48
CA LYS A 73 14.11 16.90 15.84
C LYS A 73 12.83 17.67 16.16
N HIS A 74 12.49 18.67 15.35
CA HIS A 74 11.22 19.41 15.47
C HIS A 74 10.07 18.75 14.75
N ILE A 75 10.32 17.69 13.95
CA ILE A 75 9.27 16.89 13.29
C ILE A 75 8.72 15.92 14.35
N LEU A 76 7.49 16.21 14.79
CA LEU A 76 6.86 15.49 15.90
C LEU A 76 6.08 14.25 15.45
N ALA A 77 5.64 14.25 14.19
CA ALA A 77 4.90 13.12 13.62
C ALA A 77 5.14 13.01 12.11
N VAL A 78 5.02 11.78 11.62
CA VAL A 78 5.05 11.42 10.21
C VAL A 78 3.79 10.65 9.89
N SER A 79 3.14 10.98 8.79
CA SER A 79 2.00 10.23 8.24
C SER A 79 2.25 9.89 6.79
N ALA A 80 1.85 8.69 6.39
CA ALA A 80 1.93 8.26 5.00
C ALA A 80 0.58 7.75 4.52
N SER A 81 0.17 8.15 3.31
CA SER A 81 -0.84 7.47 2.52
C SER A 81 -0.20 6.84 1.30
N THR A 82 -0.87 5.84 0.73
CA THR A 82 -0.41 5.18 -0.48
C THR A 82 -1.58 4.92 -1.42
N ILE A 83 -1.25 4.63 -2.70
CA ILE A 83 -2.26 4.15 -3.65
C ILE A 83 -3.08 3.03 -3.05
N GLY A 84 -4.30 2.89 -3.53
CA GLY A 84 -5.34 1.97 -3.08
C GLY A 84 -4.91 0.54 -2.72
N PRO A 85 -5.82 -0.41 -2.67
CA PRO A 85 -5.53 -1.74 -2.16
C PRO A 85 -4.54 -2.49 -3.08
N CYS A 86 -3.29 -2.60 -2.64
CA CYS A 86 -2.22 -3.33 -3.31
C CYS A 86 -1.91 -4.63 -2.57
N MET A 87 -1.37 -5.62 -3.27
CA MET A 87 -0.88 -6.86 -2.68
C MET A 87 0.64 -6.89 -2.72
N LEU A 88 1.27 -6.88 -1.55
CA LEU A 88 2.72 -7.06 -1.40
C LEU A 88 3.01 -8.23 -0.45
N PRO A 89 3.51 -9.38 -0.96
CA PRO A 89 3.95 -10.48 -0.12
C PRO A 89 5.36 -10.19 0.44
N LEU A 90 5.51 -10.38 1.76
CA LEU A 90 6.76 -10.22 2.49
C LEU A 90 7.19 -11.54 3.09
N ASP A 91 8.49 -11.76 3.16
CA ASP A 91 9.10 -12.88 3.88
C ASP A 91 9.06 -12.69 5.42
N LYS A 92 9.66 -13.61 6.15
CA LYS A 92 9.76 -13.56 7.63
C LYS A 92 10.58 -12.38 8.16
N ASN A 93 11.43 -11.79 7.33
CA ASN A 93 12.26 -10.63 7.69
C ASN A 93 11.59 -9.31 7.29
N GLY A 94 10.43 -9.36 6.61
CA GLY A 94 9.72 -8.20 6.10
C GLY A 94 10.25 -7.69 4.76
N GLU A 95 11.04 -8.52 4.05
CA GLU A 95 11.54 -8.16 2.72
C GLU A 95 10.54 -8.57 1.63
N PRO A 96 10.33 -7.72 0.62
CA PRO A 96 9.46 -8.01 -0.52
C PRO A 96 9.92 -9.24 -1.30
N LEU A 97 9.00 -10.16 -1.56
CA LEU A 97 9.27 -11.38 -2.34
C LEU A 97 9.04 -11.18 -3.84
N MET A 98 8.37 -10.12 -4.22
CA MET A 98 8.09 -9.71 -5.60
C MET A 98 7.68 -8.23 -5.63
N ASN A 99 7.50 -7.69 -6.83
CA ASN A 99 6.85 -6.38 -7.00
C ASN A 99 5.44 -6.39 -6.41
N ALA A 100 5.00 -5.23 -5.94
CA ALA A 100 3.65 -5.05 -5.45
C ALA A 100 2.65 -5.08 -6.60
N VAL A 101 1.61 -5.90 -6.49
CA VAL A 101 0.49 -5.95 -7.44
C VAL A 101 -0.48 -4.84 -7.10
N LEU A 102 -0.73 -3.96 -8.07
CA LEU A 102 -1.52 -2.77 -7.83
C LEU A 102 -3.03 -3.07 -7.76
N TYR A 103 -3.80 -2.05 -7.38
CA TYR A 103 -5.25 -2.07 -7.23
C TYR A 103 -6.00 -2.45 -8.52
N GLY A 104 -7.18 -1.89 -8.76
CA GLY A 104 -8.10 -2.28 -9.85
C GLY A 104 -7.58 -2.21 -11.28
N VAL A 105 -6.45 -1.53 -11.54
CA VAL A 105 -5.78 -1.51 -12.85
C VAL A 105 -5.11 -2.85 -13.20
N ASP A 106 -4.78 -3.66 -12.18
CA ASP A 106 -4.24 -5.01 -12.36
C ASP A 106 -5.37 -6.04 -12.41
N THR A 107 -5.49 -6.73 -13.52
CA THR A 107 -6.56 -7.69 -13.80
C THR A 107 -6.09 -9.15 -13.81
N ARG A 108 -4.85 -9.43 -13.32
CA ARG A 108 -4.25 -10.79 -13.37
C ARG A 108 -5.09 -11.87 -12.70
N ALA A 109 -5.85 -11.52 -11.66
CA ALA A 109 -6.65 -12.45 -10.87
C ALA A 109 -8.09 -12.62 -11.35
N HIS A 110 -8.41 -12.32 -12.62
CA HIS A 110 -9.78 -12.40 -13.14
C HIS A 110 -10.39 -13.81 -12.98
N LYS A 111 -9.62 -14.88 -13.20
CA LYS A 111 -10.08 -16.26 -13.02
C LYS A 111 -10.40 -16.58 -11.56
N GLU A 112 -9.62 -16.06 -10.65
CA GLU A 112 -9.82 -16.22 -9.21
C GLU A 112 -11.04 -15.43 -8.73
N ILE A 113 -11.31 -14.25 -9.32
CA ILE A 113 -12.54 -13.48 -9.08
C ILE A 113 -13.78 -14.30 -9.50
N ASP A 114 -13.78 -14.81 -10.73
CA ASP A 114 -14.88 -15.62 -11.25
C ASP A 114 -15.10 -16.90 -10.42
N LEU A 115 -14.01 -17.57 -10.04
CA LEU A 115 -14.06 -18.77 -9.19
C LEU A 115 -14.66 -18.45 -7.82
N LEU A 116 -14.22 -17.40 -7.16
CA LEU A 116 -14.71 -17.04 -5.83
C LEU A 116 -16.16 -16.55 -5.87
N ASN A 117 -16.54 -15.72 -6.85
CA ASN A 117 -17.92 -15.27 -7.04
C ASN A 117 -18.86 -16.45 -7.29
N SER A 118 -18.47 -17.43 -8.12
CA SER A 118 -19.30 -18.59 -8.41
C SER A 118 -19.37 -19.59 -7.25
N SER A 119 -18.27 -19.81 -6.52
CA SER A 119 -18.20 -20.82 -5.46
C SER A 119 -18.79 -20.35 -4.12
N ILE A 120 -18.61 -19.08 -3.77
CA ILE A 120 -19.14 -18.50 -2.53
C ILE A 120 -20.56 -17.96 -2.74
N GLY A 121 -20.82 -17.35 -3.91
CA GLY A 121 -22.01 -16.62 -4.27
C GLY A 121 -21.93 -15.13 -3.95
N GLU A 122 -22.27 -14.29 -4.94
CA GLU A 122 -22.15 -12.83 -4.84
C GLU A 122 -22.95 -12.25 -3.67
N GLU A 123 -24.16 -12.79 -3.40
CA GLU A 123 -24.99 -12.35 -2.29
C GLU A 123 -24.29 -12.51 -0.94
N LYS A 124 -23.67 -13.69 -0.71
CA LYS A 124 -22.91 -13.95 0.53
C LYS A 124 -21.69 -13.05 0.64
N ILE A 125 -20.99 -12.83 -0.47
CA ILE A 125 -19.85 -11.93 -0.53
C ILE A 125 -20.29 -10.50 -0.19
N MET A 126 -21.40 -10.04 -0.77
CA MET A 126 -21.98 -8.72 -0.48
C MET A 126 -22.34 -8.55 1.00
N GLN A 127 -22.98 -9.55 1.62
CA GLN A 127 -23.33 -9.53 3.04
C GLN A 127 -22.09 -9.50 3.94
N PHE A 128 -21.03 -10.20 3.55
CA PHE A 128 -19.79 -10.32 4.32
C PHE A 128 -18.87 -9.10 4.20
N ASN A 129 -18.77 -8.50 3.02
CA ASN A 129 -17.81 -7.44 2.71
C ASN A 129 -18.43 -6.10 2.33
N GLY A 130 -19.74 -6.04 2.12
CA GLY A 130 -20.42 -4.85 1.58
C GLY A 130 -20.16 -4.58 0.10
N ASN A 131 -19.46 -5.48 -0.61
CA ASN A 131 -19.13 -5.31 -2.03
C ASN A 131 -18.87 -6.66 -2.70
N VAL A 132 -19.07 -6.76 -4.02
CA VAL A 132 -18.70 -7.91 -4.84
C VAL A 132 -17.20 -7.94 -5.11
N LEU A 133 -16.67 -9.11 -5.49
CA LEU A 133 -15.25 -9.23 -5.84
C LEU A 133 -15.00 -8.67 -7.24
N THR A 134 -14.04 -7.78 -7.33
CA THR A 134 -13.54 -7.17 -8.57
C THR A 134 -12.00 -7.13 -8.53
N SER A 135 -11.39 -6.55 -9.56
CA SER A 135 -9.94 -6.31 -9.57
C SER A 135 -9.43 -5.38 -8.44
N GLN A 136 -10.35 -4.69 -7.73
CA GLN A 136 -9.98 -3.88 -6.56
C GLN A 136 -9.59 -4.72 -5.35
N GLN A 137 -10.18 -5.92 -5.18
CA GLN A 137 -9.94 -6.74 -3.99
C GLN A 137 -8.61 -7.47 -4.05
N VAL A 138 -7.98 -7.57 -2.88
CA VAL A 138 -6.68 -8.24 -2.68
C VAL A 138 -6.84 -9.75 -2.53
N GLY A 139 -7.94 -10.23 -1.96
CA GLY A 139 -8.17 -11.67 -1.74
C GLY A 139 -8.02 -12.53 -2.99
N PRO A 140 -8.65 -12.19 -4.14
CA PRO A 140 -8.42 -12.90 -5.39
C PRO A 140 -6.96 -12.88 -5.86
N LYS A 141 -6.22 -11.80 -5.63
CA LYS A 141 -4.79 -11.69 -5.95
C LYS A 141 -3.94 -12.60 -5.05
N ILE A 142 -4.35 -12.79 -3.80
CA ILE A 142 -3.71 -13.78 -2.90
C ILE A 142 -3.93 -15.21 -3.42
N LEU A 143 -5.14 -15.51 -3.85
CA LEU A 143 -5.44 -16.82 -4.46
C LEU A 143 -4.66 -17.01 -5.77
N TRP A 144 -4.57 -15.96 -6.60
CA TRP A 144 -3.71 -15.98 -7.79
C TRP A 144 -2.25 -16.26 -7.44
N LEU A 145 -1.71 -15.60 -6.41
CA LEU A 145 -0.34 -15.83 -5.93
C LEU A 145 -0.13 -17.30 -5.54
N LYS A 146 -1.07 -17.87 -4.79
CA LYS A 146 -1.03 -19.28 -4.38
C LYS A 146 -1.03 -20.23 -5.59
N ASN A 147 -1.86 -19.95 -6.60
CA ASN A 147 -2.06 -20.84 -7.76
C ASN A 147 -0.92 -20.71 -8.79
N ASN A 148 -0.40 -19.50 -9.00
CA ASN A 148 0.49 -19.20 -10.11
C ASN A 148 1.95 -18.96 -9.69
N ARG A 149 2.20 -18.72 -8.38
CA ARG A 149 3.53 -18.50 -7.81
C ARG A 149 3.68 -19.23 -6.46
N PRO A 150 3.47 -20.56 -6.42
CA PRO A 150 3.47 -21.32 -5.16
C PRO A 150 4.81 -21.22 -4.43
N GLU A 151 5.91 -21.03 -5.14
CA GLU A 151 7.25 -20.84 -4.58
C GLU A 151 7.41 -19.51 -3.82
N ILE A 152 6.67 -18.46 -4.24
CA ILE A 152 6.60 -17.18 -3.53
C ILE A 152 5.60 -17.30 -2.38
N TYR A 153 4.43 -17.88 -2.66
CA TYR A 153 3.38 -18.06 -1.66
C TYR A 153 3.89 -18.84 -0.43
N SER A 154 4.64 -19.92 -0.64
CA SER A 154 5.18 -20.74 0.44
C SER A 154 6.19 -20.01 1.34
N LYS A 155 6.88 -18.99 0.83
CA LYS A 155 7.81 -18.14 1.58
C LYS A 155 7.14 -16.92 2.20
N THR A 156 5.89 -16.63 1.83
CA THR A 156 5.16 -15.46 2.30
C THR A 156 4.79 -15.61 3.77
N ASN A 157 5.25 -14.67 4.58
CA ASN A 157 4.89 -14.58 5.99
C ASN A 157 3.76 -13.57 6.23
N LYS A 158 3.78 -12.44 5.51
CA LYS A 158 2.78 -11.38 5.58
C LYS A 158 2.40 -10.90 4.18
N ILE A 159 1.15 -10.47 4.04
CA ILE A 159 0.69 -9.71 2.88
C ILE A 159 0.25 -8.35 3.39
N VAL A 160 0.80 -7.29 2.81
CA VAL A 160 0.54 -5.91 3.22
C VAL A 160 0.17 -5.04 2.02
N ASN A 161 -0.51 -3.93 2.28
CA ASN A 161 -0.65 -2.82 1.32
C ASN A 161 0.52 -1.84 1.45
N GLY A 162 0.53 -0.80 0.62
CA GLY A 162 1.61 0.19 0.63
C GLY A 162 1.75 0.91 1.98
N THR A 163 0.64 1.35 2.58
CA THR A 163 0.66 2.03 3.89
C THR A 163 1.17 1.09 4.99
N GLY A 164 0.73 -0.18 5.00
CA GLY A 164 1.23 -1.19 5.93
C GLY A 164 2.73 -1.45 5.77
N PHE A 165 3.23 -1.44 4.53
CA PHE A 165 4.66 -1.58 4.26
C PHE A 165 5.47 -0.38 4.76
N ILE A 166 5.03 0.85 4.48
CA ILE A 166 5.70 2.06 4.98
C ILE A 166 5.69 2.11 6.51
N ASN A 167 4.56 1.77 7.14
CA ASN A 167 4.47 1.71 8.60
C ASN A 167 5.44 0.66 9.17
N PHE A 168 5.55 -0.50 8.55
CA PHE A 168 6.53 -1.51 8.95
C PHE A 168 7.96 -0.99 8.82
N LYS A 169 8.33 -0.37 7.70
CA LYS A 169 9.68 0.21 7.51
C LYS A 169 10.00 1.30 8.52
N LEU A 170 9.01 2.08 8.98
CA LEU A 170 9.19 3.14 9.96
C LEU A 170 9.24 2.63 11.41
N THR A 171 8.50 1.58 11.75
CA THR A 171 8.23 1.21 13.14
C THR A 171 8.58 -0.23 13.50
N GLY A 172 8.84 -1.08 12.52
CA GLY A 172 8.98 -2.53 12.70
C GLY A 172 7.66 -3.26 13.02
N ARG A 173 6.50 -2.57 12.92
CA ARG A 173 5.18 -3.13 13.23
C ARG A 173 4.30 -3.20 12.00
N TYR A 174 3.61 -4.32 11.82
CA TYR A 174 2.58 -4.46 10.81
C TYR A 174 1.26 -3.88 11.32
N THR A 175 0.69 -2.97 10.55
CA THR A 175 -0.58 -2.31 10.85
C THR A 175 -1.45 -2.26 9.61
N THR A 176 -2.76 -2.29 9.80
CA THR A 176 -3.76 -1.99 8.79
C THR A 176 -4.91 -1.25 9.45
N ASP A 177 -5.66 -0.52 8.68
CA ASP A 177 -6.92 0.10 9.08
C ASP A 177 -8.10 -0.73 8.55
N HIS A 178 -9.30 -0.50 9.09
CA HIS A 178 -10.50 -1.24 8.71
C HIS A 178 -10.89 -1.06 7.25
N PHE A 179 -10.70 0.13 6.69
CA PHE A 179 -10.97 0.39 5.28
C PHE A 179 -10.06 -0.44 4.38
N SER A 180 -8.75 -0.41 4.62
CA SER A 180 -7.78 -1.24 3.88
C SER A 180 -8.04 -2.74 4.07
N ALA A 181 -8.41 -3.17 5.28
CA ALA A 181 -8.73 -4.56 5.57
C ALA A 181 -9.97 -5.05 4.80
N ALA A 182 -10.98 -4.21 4.60
CA ALA A 182 -12.18 -4.54 3.82
C ALA A 182 -11.84 -4.90 2.36
N PHE A 183 -10.77 -4.36 1.79
CA PHE A 183 -10.31 -4.73 0.45
C PHE A 183 -9.60 -6.09 0.40
N VAL A 184 -9.29 -6.72 1.54
CA VAL A 184 -8.76 -8.10 1.57
C VAL A 184 -9.88 -9.15 1.45
N SER A 185 -11.04 -8.72 1.02
CA SER A 185 -12.22 -9.53 0.71
C SER A 185 -11.88 -10.77 -0.15
N PRO A 186 -12.42 -11.97 0.17
CA PRO A 186 -13.41 -12.28 1.21
C PRO A 186 -12.78 -12.76 2.54
N LEU A 187 -11.61 -12.28 2.92
CA LEU A 187 -10.87 -12.74 4.12
C LEU A 187 -11.12 -11.86 5.36
N TYR A 188 -11.78 -10.71 5.19
CA TYR A 188 -12.10 -9.80 6.29
C TYR A 188 -13.61 -9.60 6.40
N ASP A 189 -14.17 -9.90 7.56
CA ASP A 189 -15.60 -9.74 7.86
C ASP A 189 -15.86 -8.34 8.42
N ILE A 190 -16.52 -7.47 7.65
CA ILE A 190 -16.82 -6.10 8.07
C ILE A 190 -17.83 -6.01 9.23
N ASN A 191 -18.53 -7.10 9.54
CA ASN A 191 -19.50 -7.16 10.62
C ASN A 191 -18.87 -7.55 11.97
N LYS A 192 -17.60 -7.99 11.96
CA LYS A 192 -16.83 -8.39 13.14
C LYS A 192 -15.66 -7.45 13.34
N GLN A 193 -15.93 -6.33 13.97
CA GLN A 193 -14.90 -5.34 14.33
C GLN A 193 -14.43 -5.52 15.76
#